data_0b3dc738e92ee183abb82bfbef0330f3
#
_entry.id   0b3dc738e92ee183abb82bfbef0330f3
#
_cell.length_a   1.000
_cell.length_b   1.000
_cell.length_c   1.000
_cell.angle_alpha   90.00
_cell.angle_beta   90.00
_cell.angle_gamma   90.00
#
_symmetry.space_group_name_H-M   'P 1'
#
loop_
_entity.id
_entity.type
_entity.pdbx_description
1 polymer ?
#
loop_
_entity_poly.entity_id
_entity_poly.type
_entity_poly.pdbx_seq_one_letter_code
_entity_poly.pdbx_strand_id
1 'polypeptide(L)'
;GRKVEYFKKMKAELAENAEKKRALVEKAKALQDSTDWKSTSDKLVALQKEWKTIGMVQKRLGDQLWKEFLDACNKFFEARNAANAGTHNEERENLAKKKDVIEKLKAVLEAAADDAQQQVQKLVEEYNAIGHVPYKEKDKVYDEYHEVLDKIYKQLNVSATRRRLNNFKNNLKNVAKRGEDALDNERGRLQ
;
A
#
# COMPACT_ATOMS: atom_id res chain seq x y z
N GLY A 1 -36.82 -26.14 53.35
CA GLY A 1 -36.73 -24.86 54.03
C GLY A 1 -36.17 -23.79 53.13
N ARG A 2 -36.19 -22.54 53.55
CA ARG A 2 -35.72 -21.38 52.79
C ARG A 2 -34.26 -21.47 52.37
N LYS A 3 -33.38 -22.06 53.19
CA LYS A 3 -31.97 -22.30 52.87
C LYS A 3 -31.78 -23.22 51.70
N VAL A 4 -32.54 -24.31 51.61
CA VAL A 4 -32.46 -25.31 50.53
C VAL A 4 -32.91 -24.67 49.21
N GLU A 5 -33.99 -23.92 49.24
CA GLU A 5 -34.46 -23.17 48.04
C GLU A 5 -33.48 -22.14 47.58
N TYR A 6 -32.85 -21.40 48.51
CA TYR A 6 -31.79 -20.43 48.21
C TYR A 6 -30.60 -21.09 47.52
N PHE A 7 -30.08 -22.20 48.04
CA PHE A 7 -28.96 -22.96 47.43
C PHE A 7 -29.31 -23.52 46.08
N LYS A 8 -30.51 -24.06 45.89
CA LYS A 8 -30.98 -24.57 44.61
C LYS A 8 -31.04 -23.47 43.56
N LYS A 9 -31.56 -22.30 43.93
CA LYS A 9 -31.67 -21.13 43.08
C LYS A 9 -30.29 -20.60 42.70
N MET A 10 -29.37 -20.49 43.65
CA MET A 10 -27.99 -20.06 43.43
C MET A 10 -27.26 -21.03 42.50
N LYS A 11 -27.39 -22.33 42.71
CA LYS A 11 -26.80 -23.38 41.87
C LYS A 11 -27.33 -23.29 40.46
N ALA A 12 -28.62 -23.08 40.26
CA ALA A 12 -29.22 -22.91 38.94
C ALA A 12 -28.72 -21.65 38.23
N GLU A 13 -28.56 -20.54 38.94
CA GLU A 13 -27.99 -19.30 38.39
C GLU A 13 -26.52 -19.50 37.94
N LEU A 14 -25.72 -20.17 38.77
CA LEU A 14 -24.33 -20.49 38.42
C LEU A 14 -24.26 -21.35 37.16
N ALA A 15 -25.11 -22.37 37.03
CA ALA A 15 -25.19 -23.22 35.87
C ALA A 15 -25.62 -22.46 34.62
N GLU A 16 -26.59 -21.58 34.72
CA GLU A 16 -27.06 -20.74 33.62
C GLU A 16 -25.97 -19.79 33.16
N ASN A 17 -25.27 -19.14 34.08
CA ASN A 17 -24.16 -18.25 33.79
C ASN A 17 -23.00 -18.99 33.10
N ALA A 18 -22.73 -20.24 33.55
CA ALA A 18 -21.73 -21.09 32.93
C ALA A 18 -22.07 -21.41 31.46
N GLU A 19 -23.32 -21.71 31.17
CA GLU A 19 -23.78 -21.96 29.80
C GLU A 19 -23.61 -20.71 28.90
N LYS A 20 -23.96 -19.53 29.43
CA LYS A 20 -23.76 -18.27 28.71
C LYS A 20 -22.29 -18.01 28.40
N LYS A 21 -21.40 -18.23 29.36
CA LYS A 21 -19.97 -18.06 29.17
C LYS A 21 -19.40 -19.09 28.20
N ARG A 22 -19.84 -20.34 28.23
CA ARG A 22 -19.45 -21.36 27.22
C ARG A 22 -19.84 -20.94 25.82
N ALA A 23 -21.05 -20.41 25.64
CA ALA A 23 -21.49 -19.91 24.35
C ALA A 23 -20.56 -18.81 23.80
N LEU A 24 -20.10 -17.90 24.65
CA LEU A 24 -19.14 -16.87 24.27
C LEU A 24 -17.77 -17.46 23.93
N VAL A 25 -17.30 -18.45 24.68
CA VAL A 25 -16.05 -19.17 24.39
C VAL A 25 -16.11 -19.81 23.00
N GLU A 26 -17.21 -20.52 22.70
CA GLU A 26 -17.40 -21.14 21.39
C GLU A 26 -17.44 -20.13 20.24
N LYS A 27 -18.10 -19.00 20.45
CA LYS A 27 -18.10 -17.89 19.47
C LYS A 27 -16.70 -17.33 19.25
N ALA A 28 -15.93 -17.12 20.32
CA ALA A 28 -14.55 -16.63 20.23
C ALA A 28 -13.65 -17.63 19.50
N LYS A 29 -13.79 -18.92 19.79
CA LYS A 29 -13.06 -19.99 19.10
C LYS A 29 -13.38 -20.05 17.60
N ALA A 30 -14.65 -19.83 17.24
CA ALA A 30 -15.05 -19.78 15.84
C ALA A 30 -14.44 -18.58 15.10
N LEU A 31 -14.09 -17.51 15.79
CA LEU A 31 -13.53 -16.27 15.23
C LEU A 31 -11.99 -16.21 15.28
N GLN A 32 -11.35 -17.10 16.06
CA GLN A 32 -9.90 -17.01 16.35
C GLN A 32 -9.01 -17.12 15.11
N ASP A 33 -9.44 -17.79 14.07
CA ASP A 33 -8.69 -18.00 12.84
C ASP A 33 -9.16 -17.09 11.68
N SER A 34 -10.05 -16.14 11.95
CA SER A 34 -10.56 -15.22 10.95
C SER A 34 -9.46 -14.26 10.46
N THR A 35 -9.50 -13.96 9.17
CA THR A 35 -8.61 -12.95 8.54
C THR A 35 -9.31 -11.62 8.27
N ASP A 36 -10.57 -11.49 8.59
CA ASP A 36 -11.32 -10.23 8.53
C ASP A 36 -11.03 -9.43 9.80
N TRP A 37 -9.89 -8.76 9.81
CA TRP A 37 -9.31 -8.13 11.00
C TRP A 37 -10.24 -7.12 11.68
N LYS A 38 -10.86 -6.25 10.91
CA LYS A 38 -11.72 -5.18 11.46
C LYS A 38 -13.03 -5.71 12.01
N SER A 39 -13.77 -6.46 11.22
CA SER A 39 -15.08 -7.00 11.60
C SER A 39 -14.96 -7.96 12.80
N THR A 40 -13.96 -8.85 12.76
CA THR A 40 -13.72 -9.83 13.83
C THR A 40 -13.23 -9.16 15.11
N SER A 41 -12.39 -8.14 15.04
CA SER A 41 -11.98 -7.35 16.21
C SER A 41 -13.18 -6.76 16.92
N ASP A 42 -14.11 -6.16 16.19
CA ASP A 42 -15.31 -5.58 16.73
C ASP A 42 -16.22 -6.64 17.39
N LYS A 43 -16.34 -7.80 16.76
CA LYS A 43 -17.10 -8.92 17.33
C LYS A 43 -16.49 -9.45 18.63
N LEU A 44 -15.17 -9.62 18.68
CA LEU A 44 -14.49 -10.08 19.90
C LEU A 44 -14.58 -9.06 21.02
N VAL A 45 -14.47 -7.78 20.73
CA VAL A 45 -14.67 -6.72 21.73
C VAL A 45 -16.10 -6.75 22.27
N ALA A 46 -17.09 -6.94 21.41
CA ALA A 46 -18.49 -7.10 21.81
C ALA A 46 -18.68 -8.32 22.73
N LEU A 47 -18.05 -9.45 22.41
CA LEU A 47 -18.08 -10.65 23.26
C LEU A 47 -17.43 -10.40 24.63
N GLN A 48 -16.34 -9.64 24.69
CA GLN A 48 -15.69 -9.26 25.96
C GLN A 48 -16.62 -8.39 26.83
N LYS A 49 -17.33 -7.46 26.23
CA LYS A 49 -18.33 -6.63 26.93
C LYS A 49 -19.48 -7.48 27.44
N GLU A 50 -19.98 -8.41 26.63
CA GLU A 50 -21.03 -9.33 27.01
C GLU A 50 -20.60 -10.25 28.16
N TRP A 51 -19.35 -10.72 28.14
CA TRP A 51 -18.76 -11.53 29.22
C TRP A 51 -18.89 -10.83 30.58
N LYS A 52 -18.60 -9.54 30.63
CA LYS A 52 -18.66 -8.75 31.86
C LYS A 52 -20.08 -8.60 32.43
N THR A 53 -21.10 -8.76 31.59
CA THR A 53 -22.52 -8.67 32.01
C THR A 53 -23.02 -9.98 32.58
N ILE A 54 -22.33 -11.11 32.37
CA ILE A 54 -22.70 -12.42 32.88
C ILE A 54 -22.24 -12.54 34.33
N GLY A 55 -23.10 -13.06 35.19
CA GLY A 55 -22.85 -13.21 36.59
C GLY A 55 -21.82 -14.31 36.93
N MET A 56 -21.73 -14.60 38.19
CA MET A 56 -20.75 -15.55 38.73
C MET A 56 -21.00 -16.98 38.25
N VAL A 57 -19.93 -17.73 38.14
CA VAL A 57 -19.91 -19.18 37.91
C VAL A 57 -19.05 -19.85 38.97
N GLN A 58 -19.12 -21.18 39.07
CA GLN A 58 -18.23 -21.93 39.94
C GLN A 58 -16.76 -21.55 39.61
N LYS A 59 -15.95 -21.30 40.65
CA LYS A 59 -14.60 -20.74 40.50
C LYS A 59 -13.71 -21.49 39.52
N ARG A 60 -13.59 -22.81 39.66
CA ARG A 60 -12.75 -23.62 38.75
C ARG A 60 -13.22 -23.55 37.30
N LEU A 61 -14.53 -23.68 37.09
CA LEU A 61 -15.11 -23.60 35.75
C LEU A 61 -14.99 -22.20 35.19
N GLY A 62 -15.19 -21.17 35.99
CA GLY A 62 -14.99 -19.78 35.59
C GLY A 62 -13.57 -19.47 35.16
N ASP A 63 -12.59 -19.94 35.92
CA ASP A 63 -11.18 -19.76 35.56
C ASP A 63 -10.82 -20.48 34.25
N GLN A 64 -11.34 -21.70 34.07
CA GLN A 64 -11.12 -22.47 32.83
C GLN A 64 -11.77 -21.80 31.62
N LEU A 65 -13.02 -21.36 31.75
CA LEU A 65 -13.75 -20.69 30.67
C LEU A 65 -13.10 -19.34 30.29
N TRP A 66 -12.67 -18.60 31.30
CA TRP A 66 -11.95 -17.34 31.08
C TRP A 66 -10.64 -17.55 30.32
N LYS A 67 -9.88 -18.56 30.73
CA LYS A 67 -8.63 -18.92 30.05
C LYS A 67 -8.87 -19.28 28.59
N GLU A 68 -9.85 -20.15 28.30
CA GLU A 68 -10.21 -20.54 26.94
C GLU A 68 -10.65 -19.35 26.09
N PHE A 69 -11.49 -18.48 26.67
CA PHE A 69 -11.95 -17.26 26.02
C PHE A 69 -10.78 -16.32 25.70
N LEU A 70 -9.95 -16.08 26.68
CA LEU A 70 -8.78 -15.21 26.55
C LEU A 70 -7.77 -15.76 25.52
N ASP A 71 -7.51 -17.07 25.54
CA ASP A 71 -6.62 -17.72 24.58
C ASP A 71 -7.13 -17.57 23.15
N ALA A 72 -8.43 -17.71 22.91
CA ALA A 72 -9.04 -17.51 21.60
C ALA A 72 -8.91 -16.05 21.13
N CYS A 73 -9.19 -15.09 22.01
CA CYS A 73 -9.03 -13.67 21.70
C CYS A 73 -7.56 -13.32 21.39
N ASN A 74 -6.64 -13.80 22.23
CA ASN A 74 -5.21 -13.55 22.04
C ASN A 74 -4.69 -14.13 20.74
N LYS A 75 -5.10 -15.35 20.39
CA LYS A 75 -4.71 -15.98 19.13
C LYS A 75 -5.10 -15.12 17.92
N PHE A 76 -6.31 -14.58 17.92
CA PHE A 76 -6.75 -13.67 16.85
C PHE A 76 -5.94 -12.38 16.82
N PHE A 77 -5.78 -11.70 17.97
CA PHE A 77 -5.10 -10.41 18.03
C PHE A 77 -3.60 -10.52 17.72
N GLU A 78 -2.95 -11.60 18.13
CA GLU A 78 -1.55 -11.87 17.75
C GLU A 78 -1.41 -12.05 16.24
N ALA A 79 -2.31 -12.80 15.62
CA ALA A 79 -2.32 -13.00 14.16
C ALA A 79 -2.56 -11.67 13.42
N ARG A 80 -3.49 -10.85 13.93
CA ARG A 80 -3.75 -9.51 13.37
C ARG A 80 -2.52 -8.61 13.47
N ASN A 81 -1.87 -8.59 14.63
CA ASN A 81 -0.68 -7.77 14.84
C ASN A 81 0.48 -8.22 13.95
N ALA A 82 0.67 -9.52 13.77
CA ALA A 82 1.67 -10.07 12.87
C ALA A 82 1.40 -9.69 11.40
N ALA A 83 0.13 -9.77 10.97
CA ALA A 83 -0.27 -9.37 9.63
C ALA A 83 -0.04 -7.86 9.39
N ASN A 84 -0.39 -7.02 10.38
CA ASN A 84 -0.16 -5.58 10.30
C ASN A 84 1.34 -5.25 10.27
N ALA A 85 2.16 -5.93 11.06
CA ALA A 85 3.61 -5.76 11.04
C ALA A 85 4.20 -6.14 9.67
N GLY A 86 3.73 -7.24 9.07
CA GLY A 86 4.11 -7.64 7.71
C GLY A 86 3.76 -6.59 6.67
N THR A 87 2.55 -6.04 6.74
CA THR A 87 2.11 -4.96 5.86
C THR A 87 2.97 -3.71 6.03
N HIS A 88 3.29 -3.31 7.26
CA HIS A 88 4.15 -2.15 7.52
C HIS A 88 5.57 -2.36 7.00
N ASN A 89 6.13 -3.56 7.12
CA ASN A 89 7.45 -3.87 6.58
C ASN A 89 7.45 -3.79 5.04
N GLU A 90 6.43 -4.34 4.39
CA GLU A 90 6.25 -4.25 2.94
C GLU A 90 6.13 -2.80 2.47
N GLU A 91 5.34 -1.98 3.17
CA GLU A 91 5.20 -0.56 2.88
C GLU A 91 6.52 0.19 3.00
N ARG A 92 7.34 -0.10 4.01
CA ARG A 92 8.69 0.47 4.18
C ARG A 92 9.62 0.07 3.05
N GLU A 93 9.60 -1.19 2.65
CA GLU A 93 10.38 -1.66 1.50
C GLU A 93 9.96 -0.96 0.21
N ASN A 94 8.65 -0.79 0.00
CA ASN A 94 8.12 -0.06 -1.13
C ASN A 94 8.56 1.41 -1.11
N LEU A 95 8.57 2.04 0.06
CA LEU A 95 9.08 3.40 0.22
C LEU A 95 10.54 3.51 -0.20
N ALA A 96 11.39 2.59 0.26
CA ALA A 96 12.79 2.55 -0.11
C ALA A 96 12.98 2.37 -1.62
N LYS A 97 12.21 1.49 -2.25
CA LYS A 97 12.23 1.27 -3.70
C LYS A 97 11.80 2.52 -4.48
N LYS A 98 10.75 3.19 -4.03
CA LYS A 98 10.29 4.43 -4.66
C LYS A 98 11.31 5.56 -4.55
N LYS A 99 11.93 5.72 -3.39
CA LYS A 99 13.02 6.69 -3.20
C LYS A 99 14.22 6.38 -4.09
N ASP A 100 14.57 5.12 -4.25
CA ASP A 100 15.64 4.69 -5.14
C ASP A 100 15.36 5.06 -6.61
N VAL A 101 14.13 4.83 -7.07
CA VAL A 101 13.71 5.25 -8.43
C VAL A 101 13.80 6.77 -8.58
N ILE A 102 13.38 7.53 -7.58
CA ILE A 102 13.48 9.00 -7.59
C ILE A 102 14.94 9.44 -7.72
N GLU A 103 15.86 8.83 -6.97
CA GLU A 103 17.29 9.13 -7.05
C GLU A 103 17.87 8.78 -8.43
N LYS A 104 17.45 7.67 -9.02
CA LYS A 104 17.82 7.30 -10.39
C LYS A 104 17.29 8.30 -11.42
N LEU A 105 16.07 8.80 -11.24
CA LEU A 105 15.51 9.87 -12.08
C LEU A 105 16.29 11.17 -11.96
N LYS A 106 16.72 11.55 -10.77
CA LYS A 106 17.59 12.71 -10.55
C LYS A 106 18.92 12.55 -11.30
N ALA A 107 19.50 11.36 -11.26
CA ALA A 107 20.74 11.05 -11.99
C ALA A 107 20.54 11.15 -13.51
N VAL A 108 19.42 10.71 -14.03
CA VAL A 108 19.08 10.85 -15.46
C VAL A 108 18.94 12.33 -15.83
N LEU A 109 18.33 13.14 -15.00
CA LEU A 109 18.19 14.57 -15.20
C LEU A 109 19.56 15.27 -15.27
N GLU A 110 20.47 14.94 -14.36
CA GLU A 110 21.83 15.51 -14.33
C GLU A 110 22.70 15.06 -15.51
N ALA A 111 22.60 13.79 -15.90
CA ALA A 111 23.40 13.21 -16.96
C ALA A 111 23.03 13.73 -18.36
N ALA A 112 21.76 14.08 -18.57
CA ALA A 112 21.22 14.59 -19.83
C ALA A 112 21.67 13.77 -21.08
N ALA A 113 21.71 12.45 -20.93
CA ALA A 113 22.16 11.54 -21.98
C ALA A 113 21.15 11.44 -23.14
N ASP A 114 21.62 10.99 -24.32
CA ASP A 114 20.77 10.88 -25.51
C ASP A 114 19.66 9.84 -25.36
N ASP A 115 19.86 8.81 -24.53
CA ASP A 115 18.88 7.78 -24.22
C ASP A 115 18.02 8.07 -22.98
N ALA A 116 18.01 9.32 -22.51
CA ALA A 116 17.29 9.73 -21.31
C ALA A 116 15.81 9.37 -21.36
N GLN A 117 15.14 9.53 -22.49
CA GLN A 117 13.72 9.21 -22.66
C GLN A 117 13.45 7.72 -22.40
N GLN A 118 14.30 6.84 -22.90
CA GLN A 118 14.16 5.40 -22.68
C GLN A 118 14.41 5.03 -21.21
N GLN A 119 15.42 5.64 -20.58
CA GLN A 119 15.72 5.44 -19.17
C GLN A 119 14.57 5.90 -18.28
N VAL A 120 13.98 7.06 -18.56
CA VAL A 120 12.82 7.60 -17.83
C VAL A 120 11.61 6.68 -17.96
N GLN A 121 11.32 6.21 -19.17
CA GLN A 121 10.19 5.30 -19.39
C GLN A 121 10.33 4.02 -18.57
N LYS A 122 11.51 3.43 -18.54
CA LYS A 122 11.80 2.24 -17.73
C LYS A 122 11.63 2.50 -16.24
N LEU A 123 12.12 3.64 -15.74
CA LEU A 123 12.02 4.02 -14.34
C LEU A 123 10.57 4.31 -13.93
N VAL A 124 9.79 4.93 -14.80
CA VAL A 124 8.35 5.14 -14.58
C VAL A 124 7.61 3.80 -14.46
N GLU A 125 7.91 2.85 -15.32
CA GLU A 125 7.36 1.50 -15.25
C GLU A 125 7.73 0.81 -13.93
N GLU A 126 8.99 0.89 -13.51
CA GLU A 126 9.45 0.36 -12.22
C GLU A 126 8.69 1.01 -11.05
N TYR A 127 8.53 2.33 -11.06
CA TYR A 127 7.82 3.05 -10.02
C TYR A 127 6.36 2.61 -9.92
N ASN A 128 5.68 2.48 -11.06
CA ASN A 128 4.28 2.08 -11.11
C ASN A 128 4.05 0.63 -10.66
N ALA A 129 5.06 -0.23 -10.77
CA ALA A 129 5.02 -1.60 -10.29
C ALA A 129 5.22 -1.72 -8.78
N ILE A 130 5.72 -0.69 -8.10
CA ILE A 130 5.92 -0.67 -6.66
C ILE A 130 4.57 -0.45 -5.97
N GLY A 131 4.32 -1.21 -4.90
CA GLY A 131 3.08 -1.13 -4.15
C GLY A 131 2.98 0.07 -3.22
N HIS A 132 2.03 0.00 -2.30
CA HIS A 132 1.76 1.09 -1.36
C HIS A 132 2.94 1.40 -0.43
N VAL A 133 3.06 2.67 -0.07
CA VAL A 133 4.01 3.20 0.91
C VAL A 133 3.26 3.59 2.19
N PRO A 134 3.97 3.81 3.33
CA PRO A 134 3.33 4.29 4.54
C PRO A 134 2.52 5.57 4.28
N TYR A 135 1.32 5.64 4.81
CA TYR A 135 0.39 6.73 4.56
C TYR A 135 0.99 8.12 4.82
N LYS A 136 1.81 8.24 5.88
CA LYS A 136 2.47 9.50 6.24
C LYS A 136 3.45 10.01 5.19
N GLU A 137 4.02 9.10 4.40
CA GLU A 137 5.03 9.41 3.39
C GLU A 137 4.44 9.54 1.97
N LYS A 138 3.18 9.16 1.79
CA LYS A 138 2.53 9.04 0.48
C LYS A 138 2.61 10.34 -0.33
N ASP A 139 2.18 11.46 0.24
CA ASP A 139 2.11 12.73 -0.47
C ASP A 139 3.50 13.29 -0.74
N LYS A 140 4.42 13.17 0.20
CA LYS A 140 5.80 13.64 0.07
C LYS A 140 6.53 12.92 -1.05
N VAL A 141 6.43 11.59 -1.11
CA VAL A 141 7.06 10.78 -2.15
C VAL A 141 6.44 11.08 -3.51
N TYR A 142 5.13 11.20 -3.58
CA TYR A 142 4.41 11.56 -4.80
C TYR A 142 4.87 12.91 -5.35
N ASP A 143 4.97 13.92 -4.49
CA ASP A 143 5.38 15.26 -4.88
C ASP A 143 6.83 15.28 -5.37
N GLU A 144 7.75 14.61 -4.68
CA GLU A 144 9.15 14.48 -5.11
C GLU A 144 9.27 13.79 -6.47
N TYR A 145 8.54 12.71 -6.67
CA TYR A 145 8.51 11.97 -7.93
C TYR A 145 8.04 12.83 -9.09
N HIS A 146 6.90 13.50 -8.94
CA HIS A 146 6.33 14.35 -9.97
C HIS A 146 7.17 15.59 -10.25
N GLU A 147 7.79 16.17 -9.25
CA GLU A 147 8.70 17.31 -9.41
C GLU A 147 9.89 16.95 -10.31
N VAL A 148 10.52 15.80 -10.06
CA VAL A 148 11.64 15.33 -10.87
C VAL A 148 11.19 14.99 -12.28
N LEU A 149 10.05 14.30 -12.45
CA LEU A 149 9.50 13.99 -13.76
C LEU A 149 9.20 15.25 -14.57
N ASP A 150 8.61 16.26 -13.96
CA ASP A 150 8.31 17.52 -14.63
C ASP A 150 9.57 18.20 -15.14
N LYS A 151 10.62 18.22 -14.35
CA LYS A 151 11.93 18.75 -14.76
C LYS A 151 12.53 17.98 -15.93
N ILE A 152 12.43 16.65 -15.89
CA ILE A 152 12.95 15.79 -16.97
C ILE A 152 12.16 16.02 -18.26
N TYR A 153 10.83 16.05 -18.21
CA TYR A 153 10.00 16.24 -19.39
C TYR A 153 10.22 17.64 -20.00
N LYS A 154 10.39 18.67 -19.20
CA LYS A 154 10.76 20.01 -19.69
C LYS A 154 12.10 19.97 -20.44
N GLN A 155 13.10 19.30 -19.87
CA GLN A 155 14.41 19.15 -20.50
C GLN A 155 14.33 18.35 -21.80
N LEU A 156 13.57 17.26 -21.82
CA LEU A 156 13.36 16.45 -23.03
C LEU A 156 12.63 17.25 -24.12
N ASN A 157 11.63 18.03 -23.75
CA ASN A 157 10.90 18.89 -24.68
C ASN A 157 11.79 19.96 -25.29
N VAL A 158 12.66 20.59 -24.49
CA VAL A 158 13.64 21.56 -24.98
C VAL A 158 14.61 20.88 -25.97
N SER A 159 15.13 19.71 -25.65
CA SER A 159 16.01 18.94 -26.52
C SER A 159 15.33 18.55 -27.82
N ALA A 160 14.08 18.07 -27.76
CA ALA A 160 13.28 17.73 -28.94
C ALA A 160 13.02 18.97 -29.82
N THR A 161 12.72 20.11 -29.21
CA THR A 161 12.53 21.37 -29.90
C THR A 161 13.80 21.79 -30.61
N ARG A 162 14.96 21.71 -29.97
CA ARG A 162 16.27 21.99 -30.57
C ARG A 162 16.57 21.08 -31.77
N ARG A 163 16.28 19.80 -31.63
CA ARG A 163 16.43 18.84 -32.73
C ARG A 163 15.55 19.19 -33.93
N ARG A 164 14.29 19.53 -33.68
CA ARG A 164 13.37 19.96 -34.74
C ARG A 164 13.84 21.24 -35.43
N LEU A 165 14.31 22.22 -34.65
CA LEU A 165 14.86 23.45 -35.21
C LEU A 165 16.12 23.18 -36.04
N ASN A 166 17.03 22.36 -35.56
CA ASN A 166 18.24 22.00 -36.29
C ASN A 166 17.92 21.24 -37.59
N ASN A 167 16.98 20.30 -37.52
CA ASN A 167 16.55 19.57 -38.71
C ASN A 167 15.88 20.51 -39.74
N PHE A 168 15.04 21.44 -39.25
CA PHE A 168 14.44 22.44 -40.10
C PHE A 168 15.47 23.34 -40.78
N LYS A 169 16.44 23.86 -40.02
CA LYS A 169 17.57 24.63 -40.58
C LYS A 169 18.36 23.87 -41.62
N ASN A 170 18.67 22.58 -41.36
CA ASN A 170 19.39 21.75 -42.27
C ASN A 170 18.58 21.49 -43.57
N ASN A 171 17.27 21.26 -43.43
CA ASN A 171 16.37 21.10 -44.58
C ASN A 171 16.31 22.37 -45.43
N LEU A 172 16.24 23.55 -44.80
CA LEU A 172 16.29 24.83 -45.52
C LEU A 172 17.58 25.00 -46.29
N LYS A 173 18.72 24.69 -45.68
CA LYS A 173 20.03 24.72 -46.35
C LYS A 173 20.06 23.78 -47.55
N ASN A 174 19.55 22.57 -47.42
CA ASN A 174 19.49 21.58 -48.50
C ASN A 174 18.57 22.04 -49.64
N VAL A 175 17.43 22.62 -49.31
CA VAL A 175 16.48 23.16 -50.29
C VAL A 175 17.14 24.32 -51.04
N ALA A 176 17.82 25.24 -50.37
CA ALA A 176 18.53 26.34 -50.99
C ALA A 176 19.64 25.87 -51.91
N LYS A 177 20.43 24.88 -51.48
CA LYS A 177 21.48 24.26 -52.31
C LYS A 177 20.90 23.59 -53.56
N ARG A 178 19.80 22.86 -53.45
CA ARG A 178 19.13 22.25 -54.59
C ARG A 178 18.59 23.31 -55.56
N GLY A 179 18.07 24.41 -55.04
CA GLY A 179 17.63 25.54 -55.85
C GLY A 179 18.78 26.18 -56.67
N GLU A 180 19.93 26.38 -56.04
CA GLU A 180 21.14 26.88 -56.72
C GLU A 180 21.62 25.91 -57.80
N ASP A 181 21.72 24.62 -57.49
CA ASP A 181 22.14 23.59 -58.45
C ASP A 181 21.18 23.51 -59.65
N ALA A 182 19.86 23.62 -59.39
CA ALA A 182 18.86 23.65 -60.44
C ALA A 182 19.00 24.87 -61.35
N LEU A 183 19.28 26.03 -60.80
CA LEU A 183 19.52 27.26 -61.56
C LEU A 183 20.81 27.16 -62.40
N ASP A 184 21.87 26.64 -61.84
CA ASP A 184 23.12 26.39 -62.54
C ASP A 184 22.97 25.41 -63.69
N ASN A 185 22.18 24.34 -63.53
CA ASN A 185 21.85 23.39 -64.58
C ASN A 185 21.03 24.01 -65.71
N GLU A 186 20.08 24.86 -65.40
CA GLU A 186 19.31 25.61 -66.42
C GLU A 186 20.19 26.57 -67.21
N ARG A 187 21.05 27.31 -66.53
CA ARG A 187 22.03 28.17 -67.17
C ARG A 187 22.93 27.36 -68.08
N GLY A 188 23.37 26.17 -67.72
CA GLY A 188 24.17 25.30 -68.53
C GLY A 188 23.43 24.79 -69.74
N ARG A 189 22.12 24.60 -69.71
CA ARG A 189 21.32 24.19 -70.91
C ARG A 189 21.11 25.29 -71.93
N LEU A 190 21.12 26.53 -71.49
CA LEU A 190 20.93 27.69 -72.37
C LEU A 190 22.19 28.12 -73.08
N GLN A 191 23.32 27.58 -72.69
CA GLN A 191 24.61 27.77 -73.41
C GLN A 191 24.87 26.63 -74.36
#